data_74a75cba9a07f7cb3c1adff98d13f3e8
#
_entry.id   74a75cba9a07f7cb3c1adff98d13f3e8
#
_cell.length_a   1.000
_cell.length_b   1.000
_cell.length_c   1.000
_cell.angle_alpha   90.00
_cell.angle_beta   90.00
_cell.angle_gamma   90.00
#
_symmetry.space_group_name_H-M   'P 1'
#
loop_
_entity.id
_entity.type
_entity.pdbx_description
1 polymer ?
#
loop_
_entity_poly.entity_id
_entity_poly.type
_entity_poly.pdbx_seq_one_letter_code
_entity_poly.pdbx_strand_id
1 'polypeptide(L)'
;LGMKVVFTHHGPDYDRDKWGMAAKTALRLGEAAGTLFANEVIVISHVIDDMLIRKYGRKDCHVIYNGVPSPDVTDYPEYFGELGIEQGKYIFAMCRFVPEKNLHHLIEAFSRTEHRECKLVIAGDSDFEDDYSASLKKYAREQGVVLPGFIKGRKLHALLSHARCFVLPSSHEGLPIALLEAMSYGLPVI
;
A
#
# COMPACT_ATOMS: atom_id res chain seq x y z
N LEU A 1 17.16 33.09 -9.77
CA LEU A 1 17.89 31.93 -10.29
C LEU A 1 17.22 31.26 -11.49
N GLY A 2 16.05 31.67 -11.97
CA GLY A 2 15.44 31.24 -13.24
C GLY A 2 15.09 29.73 -13.40
N MET A 3 15.29 28.91 -12.35
CA MET A 3 14.90 27.49 -12.40
C MET A 3 13.39 27.36 -12.27
N LYS A 4 12.81 26.55 -13.14
CA LYS A 4 11.41 26.14 -12.99
C LYS A 4 11.32 24.95 -12.03
N VAL A 5 10.32 24.97 -11.15
CA VAL A 5 10.05 23.93 -10.15
C VAL A 5 8.78 23.20 -10.52
N VAL A 6 8.85 21.89 -10.59
CA VAL A 6 7.68 21.00 -10.67
C VAL A 6 7.56 20.28 -9.34
N PHE A 7 6.40 20.37 -8.70
CA PHE A 7 6.11 19.71 -7.43
C PHE A 7 5.15 18.56 -7.65
N THR A 8 5.51 17.35 -7.21
CA THR A 8 4.60 16.20 -7.25
C THR A 8 4.08 15.88 -5.86
N HIS A 9 2.75 15.87 -5.70
CA HIS A 9 2.08 15.60 -4.44
C HIS A 9 1.56 14.16 -4.40
N HIS A 10 2.09 13.34 -3.49
CA HIS A 10 1.74 11.92 -3.34
C HIS A 10 0.71 11.64 -2.23
N GLY A 11 0.29 12.64 -1.49
CA GLY A 11 -0.66 12.54 -0.37
C GLY A 11 -0.18 13.30 0.87
N PRO A 12 -1.07 13.49 1.88
CA PRO A 12 -0.78 14.24 3.09
C PRO A 12 0.05 13.40 4.07
N ASP A 13 1.36 13.32 3.87
CA ASP A 13 2.29 12.54 4.71
C ASP A 13 2.28 12.94 6.19
N TYR A 14 1.85 14.16 6.52
CA TYR A 14 1.73 14.64 7.89
C TYR A 14 0.59 13.99 8.69
N ASP A 15 -0.34 13.31 8.05
CA ASP A 15 -1.44 12.60 8.73
C ASP A 15 -1.00 11.23 9.29
N ARG A 16 0.23 10.80 8.98
CA ARG A 16 0.79 9.56 9.51
C ARG A 16 1.22 9.71 10.97
N ASP A 17 0.90 8.70 11.79
CA ASP A 17 1.14 8.73 13.24
C ASP A 17 2.63 8.71 13.62
N LYS A 18 3.51 8.26 12.73
CA LYS A 18 4.96 8.24 12.96
C LYS A 18 5.61 9.62 13.14
N TRP A 19 4.93 10.69 12.74
CA TRP A 19 5.49 12.04 12.79
C TRP A 19 5.09 12.78 14.05
N GLY A 20 6.07 13.27 14.81
CA GLY A 20 5.84 14.23 15.90
C GLY A 20 5.39 15.60 15.40
N MET A 21 4.88 16.45 16.30
CA MET A 21 4.31 17.78 15.94
C MET A 21 5.23 18.66 15.11
N ALA A 22 6.52 18.73 15.44
CA ALA A 22 7.48 19.54 14.68
C ALA A 22 7.64 19.05 13.23
N ALA A 23 7.73 17.72 13.03
CA ALA A 23 7.82 17.13 11.70
C ALA A 23 6.52 17.34 10.90
N LYS A 24 5.35 17.16 11.53
CA LYS A 24 4.04 17.45 10.90
C LYS A 24 3.94 18.91 10.44
N THR A 25 4.44 19.84 11.25
CA THR A 25 4.47 21.27 10.88
C THR A 25 5.41 21.54 9.70
N ALA A 26 6.61 20.97 9.71
CA ALA A 26 7.55 21.09 8.61
C ALA A 26 7.00 20.50 7.29
N LEU A 27 6.33 19.35 7.36
CA LEU A 27 5.69 18.73 6.20
C LEU A 27 4.53 19.58 5.65
N ARG A 28 3.71 20.16 6.51
CA ARG A 28 2.63 21.09 6.10
C ARG A 28 3.17 22.36 5.45
N LEU A 29 4.25 22.92 5.98
CA LEU A 29 4.91 24.10 5.38
C LEU A 29 5.53 23.73 4.03
N GLY A 30 6.14 22.54 3.90
CA GLY A 30 6.67 22.02 2.64
C GLY A 30 5.57 21.83 1.59
N GLU A 31 4.43 21.24 1.98
CA GLU A 31 3.26 21.10 1.11
C GLU A 31 2.74 22.45 0.64
N ALA A 32 2.58 23.40 1.57
CA ALA A 32 2.13 24.76 1.25
C ALA A 32 3.10 25.46 0.29
N ALA A 33 4.40 25.40 0.58
CA ALA A 33 5.41 26.00 -0.27
C ALA A 33 5.46 25.35 -1.67
N GLY A 34 5.44 24.01 -1.75
CA GLY A 34 5.40 23.29 -3.02
C GLY A 34 4.14 23.61 -3.82
N THR A 35 2.98 23.64 -3.17
CA THR A 35 1.71 23.90 -3.85
C THR A 35 1.59 25.36 -4.32
N LEU A 36 2.01 26.33 -3.52
CA LEU A 36 1.79 27.76 -3.82
C LEU A 36 2.87 28.36 -4.74
N PHE A 37 4.12 27.88 -4.64
CA PHE A 37 5.26 28.52 -5.32
C PHE A 37 5.86 27.70 -6.46
N ALA A 38 5.48 26.43 -6.63
CA ALA A 38 5.91 25.66 -7.80
C ALA A 38 5.29 26.23 -9.09
N ASN A 39 6.05 26.17 -10.18
CA ASN A 39 5.56 26.54 -11.50
C ASN A 39 4.46 25.60 -11.98
N GLU A 40 4.66 24.30 -11.76
CA GLU A 40 3.71 23.25 -12.11
C GLU A 40 3.51 22.33 -10.90
N VAL A 41 2.29 21.85 -10.71
CA VAL A 41 1.95 20.87 -9.65
C VAL A 41 1.34 19.64 -10.28
N ILE A 42 1.93 18.48 -9.97
CA ILE A 42 1.41 17.17 -10.35
C ILE A 42 0.75 16.55 -9.11
N VAL A 43 -0.41 15.96 -9.29
CA VAL A 43 -1.13 15.19 -8.27
C VAL A 43 -1.42 13.79 -8.79
N ILE A 44 -1.37 12.79 -7.92
CA ILE A 44 -1.54 11.38 -8.33
C ILE A 44 -2.98 10.90 -8.30
N SER A 45 -3.93 11.74 -7.91
CA SER A 45 -5.36 11.42 -7.92
C SER A 45 -6.23 12.66 -7.86
N HIS A 46 -7.48 12.56 -8.31
CA HIS A 46 -8.47 13.64 -8.18
C HIS A 46 -8.79 13.98 -6.72
N VAL A 47 -8.69 13.01 -5.81
CA VAL A 47 -8.87 13.26 -4.35
C VAL A 47 -7.85 14.25 -3.84
N ILE A 48 -6.59 14.12 -4.27
CA ILE A 48 -5.51 15.05 -3.89
C ILE A 48 -5.71 16.40 -4.60
N ASP A 49 -6.13 16.41 -5.86
CA ASP A 49 -6.44 17.63 -6.59
C ASP A 49 -7.52 18.44 -5.87
N ASP A 50 -8.65 17.84 -5.54
CA ASP A 50 -9.74 18.45 -4.77
C ASP A 50 -9.28 18.96 -3.40
N MET A 51 -8.39 18.24 -2.74
CA MET A 51 -7.80 18.67 -1.47
C MET A 51 -6.97 19.95 -1.64
N LEU A 52 -6.12 20.02 -2.67
CA LEU A 52 -5.28 21.20 -2.95
C LEU A 52 -6.13 22.40 -3.36
N ILE A 53 -7.19 22.18 -4.15
CA ILE A 53 -8.17 23.23 -4.51
C ILE A 53 -8.81 23.81 -3.25
N ARG A 54 -9.32 22.95 -2.36
CA ARG A 54 -10.00 23.39 -1.13
C ARG A 54 -9.05 24.09 -0.15
N LYS A 55 -7.81 23.59 -0.02
CA LYS A 55 -6.88 24.05 1.00
C LYS A 55 -6.07 25.27 0.58
N TYR A 56 -5.69 25.35 -0.70
CA TYR A 56 -4.78 26.35 -1.23
C TYR A 56 -5.35 27.16 -2.39
N GLY A 57 -6.54 26.83 -2.91
CA GLY A 57 -7.13 27.47 -4.08
C GLY A 57 -6.41 27.17 -5.40
N ARG A 58 -5.49 26.18 -5.43
CA ARG A 58 -4.72 25.82 -6.62
C ARG A 58 -5.60 24.98 -7.55
N LYS A 59 -5.89 25.48 -8.77
CA LYS A 59 -6.84 24.88 -9.74
C LYS A 59 -6.17 24.37 -11.02
N ASP A 60 -4.90 24.57 -11.17
CA ASP A 60 -4.09 24.27 -12.37
C ASP A 60 -3.13 23.08 -12.13
N CYS A 61 -3.53 22.13 -11.27
CA CYS A 61 -2.76 20.92 -11.08
C CYS A 61 -2.95 19.95 -12.25
N HIS A 62 -1.89 19.20 -12.55
CA HIS A 62 -1.92 18.13 -13.53
C HIS A 62 -2.18 16.80 -12.82
N VAL A 63 -3.29 16.15 -13.11
CA VAL A 63 -3.57 14.80 -12.58
C VAL A 63 -2.80 13.78 -13.42
N ILE A 64 -1.76 13.19 -12.85
CA ILE A 64 -0.96 12.13 -13.45
C ILE A 64 -0.91 10.97 -12.48
N TYR A 65 -1.67 9.90 -12.78
CA TYR A 65 -1.74 8.72 -11.92
C TYR A 65 -0.42 7.98 -11.82
N ASN A 66 -0.21 7.30 -10.69
CA ASN A 66 0.87 6.33 -10.58
C ASN A 66 0.69 5.24 -11.64
N GLY A 67 1.78 4.81 -12.25
CA GLY A 67 1.82 3.66 -13.14
C GLY A 67 2.49 2.46 -12.48
N VAL A 68 2.20 1.29 -13.00
CA VAL A 68 2.87 0.04 -12.63
C VAL A 68 3.37 -0.66 -13.89
N PRO A 69 4.43 -1.50 -13.80
CA PRO A 69 4.87 -2.32 -14.92
C PRO A 69 3.76 -3.25 -15.42
N SER A 70 3.85 -3.67 -16.67
CA SER A 70 3.02 -4.78 -17.17
C SER A 70 3.24 -6.03 -16.32
N PRO A 71 2.19 -6.82 -16.07
CA PRO A 71 2.30 -8.02 -15.24
C PRO A 71 3.23 -9.05 -15.86
N ASP A 72 4.05 -9.67 -15.03
CA ASP A 72 4.87 -10.84 -15.37
C ASP A 72 4.23 -12.07 -14.74
N VAL A 73 3.31 -12.69 -15.50
CA VAL A 73 2.58 -13.87 -15.02
C VAL A 73 3.56 -15.02 -14.84
N THR A 74 3.72 -15.47 -13.60
CA THR A 74 4.79 -16.36 -13.21
C THR A 74 4.26 -17.53 -12.39
N ASP A 75 4.60 -18.76 -12.80
CA ASP A 75 4.44 -19.96 -12.01
C ASP A 75 5.68 -20.23 -11.16
N TYR A 76 5.46 -20.56 -9.87
CA TYR A 76 6.54 -20.91 -8.95
C TYR A 76 6.07 -22.00 -7.94
N PRO A 77 5.81 -23.23 -8.40
CA PRO A 77 5.24 -24.30 -7.57
C PRO A 77 6.04 -24.59 -6.31
N GLU A 78 7.38 -24.57 -6.40
CA GLU A 78 8.26 -24.82 -5.25
C GLU A 78 8.02 -23.78 -4.15
N TYR A 79 7.84 -22.51 -4.53
CA TYR A 79 7.58 -21.44 -3.58
C TYR A 79 6.20 -21.54 -2.92
N PHE A 80 5.19 -21.96 -3.67
CA PHE A 80 3.88 -22.27 -3.09
C PHE A 80 3.95 -23.42 -2.08
N GLY A 81 4.74 -24.47 -2.40
CA GLY A 81 5.02 -25.56 -1.48
C GLY A 81 5.74 -25.12 -0.20
N GLU A 82 6.75 -24.25 -0.30
CA GLU A 82 7.45 -23.64 0.85
C GLU A 82 6.48 -22.88 1.77
N LEU A 83 5.53 -22.17 1.19
CA LEU A 83 4.52 -21.38 1.93
C LEU A 83 3.33 -22.24 2.39
N GLY A 84 3.21 -23.46 1.94
CA GLY A 84 2.07 -24.33 2.22
C GLY A 84 0.74 -23.76 1.69
N ILE A 85 0.75 -23.12 0.54
CA ILE A 85 -0.43 -22.55 -0.13
C ILE A 85 -0.65 -23.20 -1.49
N GLU A 86 -1.86 -23.06 -2.02
CA GLU A 86 -2.25 -23.54 -3.34
C GLU A 86 -2.71 -22.37 -4.22
N GLN A 87 -2.45 -22.46 -5.51
CA GLN A 87 -2.91 -21.49 -6.50
C GLN A 87 -4.43 -21.31 -6.45
N GLY A 88 -4.90 -20.07 -6.47
CA GLY A 88 -6.34 -19.74 -6.40
C GLY A 88 -6.99 -19.95 -5.03
N LYS A 89 -6.26 -20.48 -4.05
CA LYS A 89 -6.79 -20.77 -2.71
C LYS A 89 -6.18 -19.88 -1.61
N TYR A 90 -5.86 -18.64 -1.93
CA TYR A 90 -5.44 -17.66 -0.93
C TYR A 90 -5.88 -16.24 -1.27
N ILE A 91 -6.12 -15.48 -0.23
CA ILE A 91 -6.32 -14.04 -0.25
C ILE A 91 -4.95 -13.40 -0.05
N PHE A 92 -4.61 -12.40 -0.84
CA PHE A 92 -3.30 -11.75 -0.79
C PHE A 92 -3.41 -10.30 -0.33
N ALA A 93 -2.53 -9.90 0.56
CA ALA A 93 -2.30 -8.51 0.95
C ALA A 93 -0.80 -8.20 0.89
N MET A 94 -0.46 -6.97 0.52
CA MET A 94 0.93 -6.54 0.43
C MET A 94 1.05 -5.08 0.85
N CYS A 95 1.70 -4.82 1.99
CA CYS A 95 1.99 -3.46 2.45
C CYS A 95 3.04 -3.47 3.57
N ARG A 96 3.44 -2.28 4.03
CA ARG A 96 4.25 -2.15 5.25
C ARG A 96 3.42 -2.48 6.48
N PHE A 97 4.07 -3.05 7.50
CA PHE A 97 3.43 -3.39 8.77
C PHE A 97 3.40 -2.17 9.70
N VAL A 98 2.44 -1.30 9.44
CA VAL A 98 2.19 -0.06 10.19
C VAL A 98 0.71 0.07 10.54
N PRO A 99 0.33 0.75 11.64
CA PRO A 99 -1.05 0.79 12.14
C PRO A 99 -2.08 1.23 11.09
N GLU A 100 -1.77 2.25 10.29
CA GLU A 100 -2.66 2.81 9.26
C GLU A 100 -3.02 1.83 8.12
N LYS A 101 -2.31 0.70 8.02
CA LYS A 101 -2.63 -0.37 7.06
C LYS A 101 -3.67 -1.36 7.57
N ASN A 102 -4.07 -1.26 8.83
CA ASN A 102 -5.16 -2.04 9.46
C ASN A 102 -5.07 -3.56 9.25
N LEU A 103 -3.86 -4.10 9.12
CA LEU A 103 -3.67 -5.55 8.91
C LEU A 103 -4.22 -6.40 10.05
N HIS A 104 -4.23 -5.88 11.28
CA HIS A 104 -4.83 -6.55 12.43
C HIS A 104 -6.35 -6.75 12.24
N HIS A 105 -7.08 -5.79 11.64
CA HIS A 105 -8.48 -5.96 11.29
C HIS A 105 -8.70 -6.98 10.18
N LEU A 106 -7.81 -7.05 9.19
CA LEU A 106 -7.86 -8.07 8.14
C LEU A 106 -7.69 -9.48 8.73
N ILE A 107 -6.69 -9.65 9.61
CA ILE A 107 -6.45 -10.93 10.28
C ILE A 107 -7.66 -11.31 11.14
N GLU A 108 -8.20 -10.38 11.92
CA GLU A 108 -9.38 -10.61 12.73
C GLU A 108 -10.60 -10.98 11.89
N ALA A 109 -10.88 -10.25 10.82
CA ALA A 109 -11.98 -10.55 9.91
C ALA A 109 -11.82 -11.94 9.29
N PHE A 110 -10.61 -12.27 8.82
CA PHE A 110 -10.31 -13.58 8.26
C PHE A 110 -10.49 -14.71 9.28
N SER A 111 -10.05 -14.53 10.52
CA SER A 111 -10.19 -15.55 11.59
C SER A 111 -11.65 -15.89 11.96
N ARG A 112 -12.57 -14.96 11.70
CA ARG A 112 -14.02 -15.13 11.94
C ARG A 112 -14.75 -15.85 10.82
N THR A 113 -14.06 -16.11 9.70
CA THR A 113 -14.67 -16.75 8.54
C THR A 113 -14.39 -18.25 8.54
N GLU A 114 -15.36 -19.06 8.07
CA GLU A 114 -15.22 -20.51 7.99
C GLU A 114 -14.51 -20.98 6.71
N HIS A 115 -13.41 -20.32 6.32
CA HIS A 115 -12.69 -20.61 5.08
C HIS A 115 -11.63 -21.70 5.24
N ARG A 116 -12.06 -22.95 5.39
CA ARG A 116 -11.15 -24.09 5.59
C ARG A 116 -10.20 -24.35 4.41
N GLU A 117 -10.54 -23.88 3.21
CA GLU A 117 -9.77 -24.14 1.97
C GLU A 117 -8.95 -22.94 1.50
N CYS A 118 -9.14 -21.75 2.09
CA CYS A 118 -8.46 -20.53 1.67
C CYS A 118 -7.49 -20.07 2.76
N LYS A 119 -6.29 -19.64 2.38
CA LYS A 119 -5.31 -19.06 3.29
C LYS A 119 -5.28 -17.53 3.15
N LEU A 120 -4.88 -16.83 4.20
CA LEU A 120 -4.50 -15.43 4.12
C LEU A 120 -2.97 -15.33 4.03
N VAL A 121 -2.47 -14.64 3.01
CA VAL A 121 -1.05 -14.40 2.78
C VAL A 121 -0.83 -12.89 2.87
N ILE A 122 0.03 -12.44 3.79
CA ILE A 122 0.36 -11.03 3.96
C ILE A 122 1.86 -10.83 3.74
N ALA A 123 2.23 -10.25 2.61
CA ALA A 123 3.62 -9.91 2.27
C ALA A 123 3.97 -8.49 2.74
N GLY A 124 5.22 -8.31 3.11
CA GLY A 124 5.76 -7.05 3.59
C GLY A 124 6.45 -7.19 4.94
N ASP A 125 6.87 -6.07 5.47
CA ASP A 125 7.48 -5.95 6.80
C ASP A 125 7.38 -4.49 7.29
N SER A 126 7.86 -4.22 8.49
CA SER A 126 8.11 -2.86 8.98
C SER A 126 9.51 -2.40 8.54
N ASP A 127 9.68 -1.09 8.34
CA ASP A 127 10.99 -0.50 8.06
C ASP A 127 11.97 -0.71 9.25
N PHE A 128 11.42 -0.64 10.46
CA PHE A 128 12.08 -0.98 11.73
C PHE A 128 11.07 -1.76 12.57
N GLU A 129 11.53 -2.82 13.24
CA GLU A 129 10.66 -3.58 14.13
C GLU A 129 10.28 -2.74 15.35
N ASP A 130 8.97 -2.57 15.54
CA ASP A 130 8.35 -1.88 16.66
C ASP A 130 7.33 -2.80 17.37
N ASP A 131 6.76 -2.35 18.48
CA ASP A 131 5.81 -3.13 19.27
C ASP A 131 4.57 -3.54 18.45
N TYR A 132 4.12 -2.67 17.52
CA TYR A 132 2.99 -2.97 16.66
C TYR A 132 3.32 -4.10 15.68
N SER A 133 4.41 -3.98 14.94
CA SER A 133 4.82 -4.98 13.94
C SER A 133 5.15 -6.34 14.57
N ALA A 134 5.79 -6.34 15.73
CA ALA A 134 6.07 -7.55 16.50
C ALA A 134 4.77 -8.24 16.97
N SER A 135 3.83 -7.47 17.53
CA SER A 135 2.52 -7.97 17.96
C SER A 135 1.68 -8.48 16.78
N LEU A 136 1.69 -7.76 15.65
CA LEU A 136 1.01 -8.16 14.43
C LEU A 136 1.53 -9.49 13.89
N LYS A 137 2.85 -9.66 13.81
CA LYS A 137 3.49 -10.91 13.35
C LYS A 137 3.13 -12.08 14.25
N LYS A 138 3.11 -11.86 15.57
CA LYS A 138 2.70 -12.88 16.55
C LYS A 138 1.23 -13.26 16.32
N TYR A 139 0.34 -12.30 16.29
CA TYR A 139 -1.10 -12.52 16.06
C TYR A 139 -1.37 -13.24 14.73
N ALA A 140 -0.72 -12.82 13.65
CA ALA A 140 -0.83 -13.46 12.35
C ALA A 140 -0.47 -14.96 12.40
N ARG A 141 0.63 -15.31 13.08
CA ARG A 141 1.06 -16.71 13.25
C ARG A 141 0.06 -17.52 14.06
N GLU A 142 -0.49 -16.97 15.13
CA GLU A 142 -1.52 -17.60 15.97
C GLU A 142 -2.80 -17.89 15.18
N GLN A 143 -3.13 -17.05 14.20
CA GLN A 143 -4.29 -17.22 13.31
C GLN A 143 -3.99 -18.04 12.03
N GLY A 144 -2.79 -18.60 11.89
CA GLY A 144 -2.41 -19.41 10.73
C GLY A 144 -2.22 -18.61 9.44
N VAL A 145 -2.00 -17.29 9.55
CA VAL A 145 -1.70 -16.41 8.41
C VAL A 145 -0.29 -16.64 7.92
N VAL A 146 -0.10 -16.74 6.60
CA VAL A 146 1.19 -16.93 5.97
C VAL A 146 1.88 -15.58 5.79
N LEU A 147 3.08 -15.45 6.36
CA LEU A 147 3.90 -14.25 6.30
C LEU A 147 5.20 -14.54 5.52
N PRO A 148 5.24 -14.32 4.19
CA PRO A 148 6.46 -14.53 3.39
C PRO A 148 7.53 -13.48 3.64
N GLY A 149 7.25 -12.45 4.45
CA GLY A 149 8.14 -11.31 4.65
C GLY A 149 8.14 -10.33 3.47
N PHE A 150 9.17 -9.49 3.39
CA PHE A 150 9.35 -8.60 2.24
C PHE A 150 9.81 -9.41 1.02
N ILE A 151 9.01 -9.41 -0.03
CA ILE A 151 9.26 -10.14 -1.28
C ILE A 151 9.25 -9.19 -2.49
N LYS A 152 9.96 -9.58 -3.53
CA LYS A 152 10.03 -8.88 -4.83
C LYS A 152 10.35 -9.86 -5.96
N GLY A 153 10.26 -9.37 -7.20
CA GLY A 153 10.59 -10.14 -8.40
C GLY A 153 9.72 -11.40 -8.51
N ARG A 154 10.31 -12.52 -8.92
CA ARG A 154 9.60 -13.78 -9.21
C ARG A 154 8.65 -14.25 -8.09
N LYS A 155 9.05 -14.11 -6.82
CA LYS A 155 8.22 -14.49 -5.66
C LYS A 155 6.95 -13.63 -5.57
N LEU A 156 7.08 -12.32 -5.75
CA LEU A 156 5.95 -11.39 -5.76
C LEU A 156 5.05 -11.63 -6.96
N HIS A 157 5.63 -11.76 -8.16
CA HIS A 157 4.89 -12.02 -9.39
C HIS A 157 4.07 -13.32 -9.29
N ALA A 158 4.65 -14.39 -8.73
CA ALA A 158 3.93 -15.66 -8.52
C ALA A 158 2.72 -15.48 -7.59
N LEU A 159 2.88 -14.75 -6.46
CA LEU A 159 1.75 -14.51 -5.55
C LEU A 159 0.67 -13.61 -6.16
N LEU A 160 1.04 -12.62 -6.96
CA LEU A 160 0.07 -11.79 -7.68
C LEU A 160 -0.63 -12.56 -8.81
N SER A 161 0.10 -13.47 -9.50
CA SER A 161 -0.47 -14.25 -10.63
C SER A 161 -1.58 -15.19 -10.22
N HIS A 162 -1.55 -15.70 -9.00
CA HIS A 162 -2.40 -16.82 -8.59
C HIS A 162 -3.21 -16.58 -7.32
N ALA A 163 -3.27 -15.34 -6.82
CA ALA A 163 -4.16 -15.01 -5.71
C ALA A 163 -5.64 -15.09 -6.14
N ARG A 164 -6.53 -15.42 -5.20
CA ARG A 164 -7.97 -15.37 -5.42
C ARG A 164 -8.51 -13.95 -5.49
N CYS A 165 -7.98 -13.09 -4.63
CA CYS A 165 -8.24 -11.66 -4.60
C CYS A 165 -7.12 -10.95 -3.84
N PHE A 166 -7.06 -9.64 -3.99
CA PHE A 166 -6.16 -8.76 -3.25
C PHE A 166 -6.95 -7.88 -2.28
N VAL A 167 -6.45 -7.72 -1.06
CA VAL A 167 -7.11 -6.90 -0.03
C VAL A 167 -6.15 -5.85 0.49
N LEU A 168 -6.61 -4.59 0.55
CA LEU A 168 -5.85 -3.48 1.12
C LEU A 168 -6.73 -2.70 2.11
N PRO A 169 -6.73 -3.08 3.40
CA PRO A 169 -7.64 -2.52 4.41
C PRO A 169 -7.21 -1.16 4.95
N SER A 170 -6.35 -0.45 4.25
CA SER A 170 -5.78 0.83 4.67
C SER A 170 -6.84 1.89 4.91
N SER A 171 -6.70 2.67 5.98
CA SER A 171 -7.59 3.80 6.27
C SER A 171 -7.27 5.05 5.42
N HIS A 172 -6.03 5.19 4.97
CA HIS A 172 -5.58 6.36 4.20
C HIS A 172 -4.66 5.94 3.06
N GLU A 173 -5.05 6.27 1.84
CA GLU A 173 -4.25 6.07 0.62
C GLU A 173 -4.40 7.27 -0.33
N GLY A 174 -3.34 7.59 -1.04
CA GLY A 174 -3.43 8.52 -2.17
C GLY A 174 -3.83 7.80 -3.46
N LEU A 175 -2.92 6.97 -3.97
CA LEU A 175 -3.12 6.00 -5.04
C LEU A 175 -2.10 4.87 -4.81
N PRO A 176 -2.48 3.79 -4.10
CA PRO A 176 -1.56 2.76 -3.65
C PRO A 176 -1.02 1.92 -4.81
N ILE A 177 0.31 1.88 -4.97
CA ILE A 177 0.98 1.11 -6.03
C ILE A 177 0.65 -0.38 -5.90
N ALA A 178 0.62 -0.93 -4.68
CA ALA A 178 0.28 -2.34 -4.45
C ALA A 178 -1.10 -2.73 -5.00
N LEU A 179 -2.09 -1.82 -4.89
CA LEU A 179 -3.41 -2.02 -5.47
C LEU A 179 -3.37 -2.01 -7.00
N LEU A 180 -2.63 -1.05 -7.60
CA LEU A 180 -2.46 -0.97 -9.05
C LEU A 180 -1.72 -2.19 -9.60
N GLU A 181 -0.70 -2.68 -8.89
CA GLU A 181 -0.03 -3.93 -9.23
C GLU A 181 -1.02 -5.10 -9.23
N ALA A 182 -1.80 -5.29 -8.16
CA ALA A 182 -2.80 -6.36 -8.10
C ALA A 182 -3.84 -6.24 -9.25
N MET A 183 -4.33 -5.04 -9.53
CA MET A 183 -5.25 -4.80 -10.65
C MET A 183 -4.62 -5.10 -12.00
N SER A 184 -3.32 -4.84 -12.20
CA SER A 184 -2.63 -5.18 -13.45
C SER A 184 -2.57 -6.67 -13.72
N TYR A 185 -2.56 -7.50 -12.68
CA TYR A 185 -2.68 -8.97 -12.78
C TYR A 185 -4.13 -9.45 -12.94
N GLY A 186 -5.11 -8.54 -13.03
CA GLY A 186 -6.54 -8.89 -13.16
C GLY A 186 -7.18 -9.40 -11.88
N LEU A 187 -6.56 -9.20 -10.72
CA LEU A 187 -7.11 -9.64 -9.44
C LEU A 187 -8.35 -8.82 -9.05
N PRO A 188 -9.42 -9.47 -8.54
CA PRO A 188 -10.43 -8.77 -7.77
C PRO A 188 -9.79 -8.06 -6.58
N VAL A 189 -10.17 -6.81 -6.32
CA VAL A 189 -9.59 -5.99 -5.24
C VAL A 189 -10.67 -5.54 -4.25
N ILE A 190 -10.30 -5.51 -2.95
CA ILE A 190 -11.16 -5.13 -1.82
C ILE A 190 -10.40 -4.12 -0.95
#